data_9a3b5274ec9a89c5bdec231a0779db77
#
_entry.id   9a3b5274ec9a89c5bdec231a0779db77
#
_cell.length_a   1.000
_cell.length_b   1.000
_cell.length_c   1.000
_cell.angle_alpha   90.00
_cell.angle_beta   90.00
_cell.angle_gamma   90.00
#
_symmetry.space_group_name_H-M   'P 1'
#
loop_
_entity.id
_entity.type
_entity.pdbx_description
1 polymer ?
#
loop_
_entity_poly.entity_id
_entity_poly.type
_entity_poly.pdbx_seq_one_letter_code
_entity_poly.pdbx_strand_id
1 'polypeptide(L)'
;MAKRGHEHENIIVSSIFREGGKMKNPVSLPLLALLGVLCSLASVLLAPPAQCAELPQKDSQLPPFELPAPSAEIDQQYLGVKPPAFAPKDVAGQVLLVEILGVYCPLCYQQAPLFNKLYGRIQKKSLGDRVKMLGIAIGATTVEVEHLRKSGSYEYPIVRDESFVVHKLLGEPRTPFTMLLSKDGKVLHTHLGVIEDIDAFFPLIQALAK
;
A
#
# COMPACT_ATOMS: atom_id res chain seq x y z
N MET A 1 -19.66 -28.60 50.26
CA MET A 1 -20.59 -27.94 51.21
C MET A 1 -21.11 -26.71 50.50
N ALA A 2 -22.29 -26.83 50.10
CA ALA A 2 -23.52 -26.09 50.45
C ALA A 2 -23.61 -24.76 49.71
N LYS A 3 -24.50 -24.64 48.82
CA LYS A 3 -25.97 -24.60 48.67
C LYS A 3 -26.48 -23.17 48.59
N ARG A 4 -27.19 -22.96 47.47
CA ARG A 4 -28.57 -22.40 47.31
C ARG A 4 -28.70 -20.88 47.53
N GLY A 5 -29.57 -20.18 46.80
CA GLY A 5 -30.91 -20.32 46.28
C GLY A 5 -31.19 -19.14 45.35
N HIS A 6 -31.96 -19.26 44.33
CA HIS A 6 -33.39 -19.05 44.15
C HIS A 6 -33.96 -17.79 44.83
N GLU A 7 -34.57 -16.86 44.05
CA GLU A 7 -36.00 -16.78 43.85
C GLU A 7 -36.31 -15.50 43.07
N HIS A 8 -37.04 -15.59 41.95
CA HIS A 8 -38.35 -15.08 41.59
C HIS A 8 -38.78 -13.75 42.22
N GLU A 9 -39.11 -12.80 41.33
CA GLU A 9 -40.42 -12.11 41.50
C GLU A 9 -40.90 -11.52 40.15
N ASN A 10 -42.01 -12.10 39.69
CA ASN A 10 -42.93 -11.56 38.73
C ASN A 10 -43.74 -10.43 39.37
N ILE A 11 -43.82 -9.28 38.76
CA ILE A 11 -44.89 -8.34 39.06
C ILE A 11 -45.56 -7.93 37.77
N ILE A 12 -46.82 -8.40 37.68
CA ILE A 12 -47.85 -8.01 36.78
C ILE A 12 -48.26 -6.57 37.11
N VAL A 13 -48.34 -5.72 36.11
CA VAL A 13 -49.26 -4.56 36.17
C VAL A 13 -50.01 -4.47 34.87
N SER A 14 -51.25 -4.86 35.00
CA SER A 14 -52.32 -4.72 34.03
C SER A 14 -52.86 -3.28 33.98
N SER A 15 -53.30 -2.93 32.80
CA SER A 15 -54.42 -2.01 32.49
C SER A 15 -54.29 -0.54 32.90
N ILE A 16 -54.16 0.33 31.89
CA ILE A 16 -55.09 1.45 31.73
C ILE A 16 -55.43 1.56 30.24
N PHE A 17 -56.63 1.09 29.94
CA PHE A 17 -57.39 1.35 28.72
C PHE A 17 -58.23 2.59 28.96
N ARG A 18 -58.06 3.66 28.19
CA ARG A 18 -59.15 4.65 27.96
C ARG A 18 -58.83 5.50 26.73
N GLU A 19 -59.58 5.19 25.71
CA GLU A 19 -60.46 6.00 24.89
C GLU A 19 -60.00 7.33 24.29
N GLY A 20 -59.99 7.37 22.97
CA GLY A 20 -60.91 8.22 22.23
C GLY A 20 -60.22 9.40 21.52
N GLY A 21 -59.76 9.21 20.31
CA GLY A 21 -59.42 10.30 19.42
C GLY A 21 -59.48 9.88 17.96
N LYS A 22 -60.67 9.97 17.37
CA LYS A 22 -60.85 9.81 15.92
C LYS A 22 -60.14 10.93 15.19
N MET A 23 -58.95 10.66 14.63
CA MET A 23 -58.42 11.47 13.54
C MET A 23 -58.42 10.63 12.26
N LYS A 24 -59.42 10.89 11.47
CA LYS A 24 -59.52 10.45 10.08
C LYS A 24 -58.62 11.32 9.22
N ASN A 25 -57.48 10.81 8.81
CA ASN A 25 -56.88 11.15 7.54
C ASN A 25 -56.14 9.91 7.04
N PRO A 26 -56.60 9.25 5.99
CA PRO A 26 -55.82 8.19 5.33
C PRO A 26 -54.78 8.86 4.44
N VAL A 27 -53.64 9.18 5.00
CA VAL A 27 -52.45 9.38 4.17
C VAL A 27 -52.08 8.00 3.64
N SER A 28 -52.37 7.82 2.37
CA SER A 28 -52.30 6.54 1.68
C SER A 28 -50.94 5.87 1.85
N LEU A 29 -50.98 4.71 2.50
CA LEU A 29 -49.83 3.79 2.70
C LEU A 29 -48.98 3.56 1.43
N PRO A 30 -49.56 3.62 0.18
CA PRO A 30 -48.75 3.44 -1.03
C PRO A 30 -47.76 4.58 -1.33
N LEU A 31 -48.02 5.82 -0.84
CA LEU A 31 -47.15 6.96 -1.13
C LEU A 31 -45.83 6.91 -0.34
N LEU A 32 -45.90 6.46 0.92
CA LEU A 32 -44.70 6.26 1.76
C LEU A 32 -43.83 5.08 1.28
N ALA A 33 -44.45 4.01 0.77
CA ALA A 33 -43.76 2.88 0.20
C ALA A 33 -43.04 3.25 -1.12
N LEU A 34 -43.66 4.12 -1.95
CA LEU A 34 -43.05 4.59 -3.19
C LEU A 34 -41.84 5.50 -2.93
N LEU A 35 -41.89 6.37 -1.93
CA LEU A 35 -40.75 7.21 -1.53
C LEU A 35 -39.57 6.37 -0.99
N GLY A 36 -39.86 5.31 -0.22
CA GLY A 36 -38.82 4.41 0.30
C GLY A 36 -38.08 3.64 -0.80
N VAL A 37 -38.78 3.19 -1.83
CA VAL A 37 -38.18 2.48 -2.97
C VAL A 37 -37.40 3.44 -3.86
N LEU A 38 -37.86 4.67 -4.08
CA LEU A 38 -37.09 5.68 -4.82
C LEU A 38 -35.79 6.07 -4.12
N CYS A 39 -35.78 6.18 -2.79
CA CYS A 39 -34.62 6.54 -1.99
C CYS A 39 -33.57 5.41 -1.99
N SER A 40 -33.98 4.14 -1.98
CA SER A 40 -33.11 2.98 -2.05
C SER A 40 -32.45 2.78 -3.43
N LEU A 41 -33.18 3.10 -4.50
CA LEU A 41 -32.65 3.07 -5.89
C LEU A 41 -31.65 4.19 -6.15
N ALA A 42 -31.82 5.38 -5.58
CA ALA A 42 -30.89 6.50 -5.71
C ALA A 42 -29.55 6.22 -5.03
N SER A 43 -29.52 5.44 -3.95
CA SER A 43 -28.27 5.09 -3.24
C SER A 43 -27.37 4.15 -4.03
N VAL A 44 -27.92 3.33 -4.91
CA VAL A 44 -27.13 2.39 -5.74
C VAL A 44 -26.46 3.11 -6.92
N LEU A 45 -27.07 4.21 -7.39
CA LEU A 45 -26.54 4.99 -8.53
C LEU A 45 -25.38 5.93 -8.15
N LEU A 46 -25.16 6.20 -6.85
CA LEU A 46 -24.06 7.05 -6.34
C LEU A 46 -22.86 6.26 -5.85
N ALA A 47 -22.82 4.94 -5.96
CA ALA A 47 -21.62 4.18 -5.62
C ALA A 47 -20.52 4.54 -6.63
N PRO A 48 -19.36 5.04 -6.20
CA PRO A 48 -18.27 5.29 -7.11
C PRO A 48 -17.88 3.96 -7.79
N PRO A 49 -17.55 3.96 -9.09
CA PRO A 49 -17.07 2.76 -9.75
C PRO A 49 -15.88 2.21 -8.98
N ALA A 50 -15.86 0.90 -8.73
CA ALA A 50 -14.69 0.24 -8.19
C ALA A 50 -13.55 0.42 -9.20
N GLN A 51 -12.66 1.37 -8.95
CA GLN A 51 -11.47 1.59 -9.78
C GLN A 51 -10.51 0.43 -9.51
N CYS A 52 -10.30 -0.42 -10.52
CA CYS A 52 -9.12 -1.28 -10.52
C CYS A 52 -7.90 -0.37 -10.49
N ALA A 53 -6.99 -0.63 -9.57
CA ALA A 53 -5.74 0.11 -9.51
C ALA A 53 -4.98 -0.13 -10.83
N GLU A 54 -4.68 0.95 -11.55
CA GLU A 54 -3.84 0.87 -12.75
C GLU A 54 -2.37 0.88 -12.36
N LEU A 55 -1.53 0.29 -13.24
CA LEU A 55 -0.08 0.36 -13.04
C LEU A 55 0.37 1.83 -13.03
N PRO A 56 1.31 2.20 -12.15
CA PRO A 56 1.87 3.54 -12.11
C PRO A 56 2.41 3.95 -13.49
N GLN A 57 1.97 5.10 -13.96
CA GLN A 57 2.40 5.67 -15.22
C GLN A 57 3.30 6.87 -14.97
N LYS A 58 4.21 7.15 -15.91
CA LYS A 58 5.01 8.38 -15.87
C LYS A 58 4.08 9.59 -15.70
N ASP A 59 4.48 10.53 -14.87
CA ASP A 59 3.79 11.75 -14.48
C ASP A 59 2.56 11.57 -13.59
N SER A 60 2.16 10.34 -13.24
CA SER A 60 1.12 10.08 -12.25
C SER A 60 1.63 10.32 -10.82
N GLN A 61 0.70 10.56 -9.90
CA GLN A 61 0.97 10.64 -8.46
C GLN A 61 0.65 9.29 -7.83
N LEU A 62 1.61 8.72 -7.09
CA LEU A 62 1.32 7.51 -6.32
C LEU A 62 0.34 7.81 -5.18
N PRO A 63 -0.60 6.88 -4.91
CA PRO A 63 -1.38 6.94 -3.68
C PRO A 63 -0.46 6.83 -2.46
N PRO A 64 -0.81 7.44 -1.33
CA PRO A 64 -0.01 7.33 -0.10
C PRO A 64 -0.03 5.89 0.43
N PHE A 65 1.14 5.40 0.81
CA PHE A 65 1.31 4.12 1.49
C PHE A 65 2.50 4.16 2.44
N GLU A 66 2.52 3.21 3.37
CA GLU A 66 3.60 3.00 4.31
C GLU A 66 4.21 1.61 4.14
N LEU A 67 5.48 1.51 4.44
CA LEU A 67 6.29 0.30 4.42
C LEU A 67 6.91 0.09 5.81
N PRO A 68 7.09 -1.14 6.25
CA PRO A 68 7.88 -1.39 7.46
C PRO A 68 9.32 -0.93 7.23
N ALA A 69 9.91 -0.30 8.24
CA ALA A 69 11.32 0.08 8.16
C ALA A 69 12.22 -1.17 8.03
N PRO A 70 13.36 -1.07 7.34
CA PRO A 70 14.33 -2.16 7.27
C PRO A 70 14.77 -2.61 8.66
N SER A 71 15.05 -3.91 8.84
CA SER A 71 15.53 -4.44 10.12
C SER A 71 16.94 -3.96 10.45
N ALA A 72 17.81 -3.81 9.43
CA ALA A 72 19.18 -3.39 9.59
C ALA A 72 19.30 -1.88 9.78
N GLU A 73 20.00 -1.46 10.82
CA GLU A 73 20.22 -0.04 11.13
C GLU A 73 20.97 0.69 9.99
N ILE A 74 21.91 0.02 9.35
CA ILE A 74 22.64 0.59 8.20
C ILE A 74 21.71 0.94 7.02
N ASP A 75 20.68 0.12 6.80
CA ASP A 75 19.69 0.36 5.76
C ASP A 75 18.73 1.51 6.15
N GLN A 76 18.38 1.62 7.44
CA GLN A 76 17.60 2.74 7.98
C GLN A 76 18.38 4.06 7.83
N GLN A 77 19.66 4.06 8.19
CA GLN A 77 20.53 5.22 8.04
C GLN A 77 20.69 5.63 6.57
N TYR A 78 20.89 4.63 5.68
CA TYR A 78 21.00 4.88 4.24
C TYR A 78 19.74 5.54 3.66
N LEU A 79 18.56 5.05 4.04
CA LEU A 79 17.28 5.61 3.59
C LEU A 79 16.90 6.90 4.36
N GLY A 80 17.48 7.15 5.51
CA GLY A 80 17.14 8.27 6.38
C GLY A 80 15.79 8.09 7.09
N VAL A 81 15.36 6.84 7.30
CA VAL A 81 14.07 6.48 7.89
C VAL A 81 14.22 5.88 9.28
N LYS A 82 13.11 5.82 10.03
CA LYS A 82 13.08 5.26 11.39
C LYS A 82 11.96 4.23 11.55
N PRO A 83 12.16 3.21 12.43
CA PRO A 83 11.09 2.30 12.80
C PRO A 83 9.90 3.03 13.45
N PRO A 84 8.66 2.46 13.41
CA PRO A 84 8.37 1.14 12.87
C PRO A 84 8.10 1.12 11.35
N ALA A 85 7.69 2.23 10.77
CA ALA A 85 7.26 2.33 9.37
C ALA A 85 7.65 3.69 8.78
N PHE A 86 7.64 3.78 7.45
CA PHE A 86 7.93 5.00 6.70
C PHE A 86 7.15 5.05 5.40
N ALA A 87 6.91 6.23 4.88
CA ALA A 87 6.39 6.46 3.53
C ALA A 87 7.52 6.78 2.54
N PRO A 88 7.35 6.57 1.23
CA PRO A 88 8.36 6.93 0.22
C PRO A 88 8.86 8.38 0.32
N LYS A 89 8.00 9.31 0.67
CA LYS A 89 8.33 10.73 0.89
C LYS A 89 9.30 10.99 2.06
N ASP A 90 9.38 10.06 3.02
CA ASP A 90 10.25 10.19 4.19
C ASP A 90 11.70 9.78 3.86
N VAL A 91 11.89 9.00 2.78
CA VAL A 91 13.22 8.56 2.33
C VAL A 91 14.07 9.78 1.96
N ALA A 92 15.31 9.78 2.41
CA ALA A 92 16.27 10.83 2.07
C ALA A 92 16.53 10.90 0.56
N GLY A 93 17.01 12.06 0.09
CA GLY A 93 17.31 12.28 -1.32
C GLY A 93 16.19 12.93 -2.11
N GLN A 94 16.41 13.11 -3.40
CA GLN A 94 15.51 13.78 -4.35
C GLN A 94 14.76 12.79 -5.25
N VAL A 95 15.42 11.66 -5.55
CA VAL A 95 14.90 10.59 -6.38
C VAL A 95 15.00 9.27 -5.62
N LEU A 96 13.91 8.53 -5.59
CA LEU A 96 13.85 7.18 -5.07
C LEU A 96 13.65 6.19 -6.22
N LEU A 97 14.64 5.31 -6.44
CA LEU A 97 14.48 4.15 -7.30
C LEU A 97 13.84 3.04 -6.48
N VAL A 98 12.66 2.62 -6.89
CA VAL A 98 11.91 1.52 -6.28
C VAL A 98 11.90 0.34 -7.22
N GLU A 99 12.27 -0.84 -6.73
CA GLU A 99 12.06 -2.12 -7.40
C GLU A 99 10.98 -2.93 -6.68
N ILE A 100 9.92 -3.29 -7.39
CA ILE A 100 8.96 -4.29 -6.93
C ILE A 100 9.48 -5.66 -7.36
N LEU A 101 9.77 -6.52 -6.40
CA LEU A 101 10.39 -7.82 -6.63
C LEU A 101 9.66 -8.95 -5.91
N GLY A 102 9.76 -10.16 -6.45
CA GLY A 102 9.30 -11.37 -5.80
C GLY A 102 10.47 -12.22 -5.34
N VAL A 103 10.39 -12.80 -4.14
CA VAL A 103 11.46 -13.64 -3.57
C VAL A 103 11.79 -14.85 -4.45
N TYR A 104 10.82 -15.40 -5.14
CA TYR A 104 10.99 -16.57 -6.01
C TYR A 104 10.92 -16.21 -7.51
N CYS A 105 11.14 -14.95 -7.87
CA CYS A 105 11.05 -14.46 -9.24
C CYS A 105 12.39 -14.64 -9.99
N PRO A 106 12.47 -15.52 -11.03
CA PRO A 106 13.72 -15.74 -11.77
C PRO A 106 14.25 -14.47 -12.45
N LEU A 107 13.37 -13.62 -12.99
CA LEU A 107 13.77 -12.36 -13.63
C LEU A 107 14.31 -11.35 -12.61
N CYS A 108 13.81 -11.37 -11.38
CA CYS A 108 14.35 -10.53 -10.31
C CYS A 108 15.78 -10.93 -9.95
N TYR A 109 16.07 -12.25 -9.93
CA TYR A 109 17.46 -12.72 -9.75
C TYR A 109 18.37 -12.37 -10.92
N GLN A 110 17.86 -12.24 -12.14
CA GLN A 110 18.66 -11.75 -13.28
C GLN A 110 18.94 -10.24 -13.13
N GLN A 111 17.99 -9.45 -12.63
CA GLN A 111 18.16 -8.02 -12.41
C GLN A 111 19.05 -7.69 -11.23
N ALA A 112 19.02 -8.46 -10.16
CA ALA A 112 19.74 -8.18 -8.91
C ALA A 112 21.22 -7.83 -9.10
N PRO A 113 22.08 -8.59 -9.84
CA PRO A 113 23.45 -8.22 -10.04
C PRO A 113 23.64 -6.93 -10.87
N LEU A 114 22.70 -6.62 -11.76
CA LEU A 114 22.71 -5.38 -12.53
C LEU A 114 22.39 -4.19 -11.61
N PHE A 115 21.40 -4.34 -10.73
CA PHE A 115 21.01 -3.32 -9.78
C PHE A 115 22.04 -3.13 -8.65
N ASN A 116 22.76 -4.17 -8.24
CA ASN A 116 23.92 -4.05 -7.33
C ASN A 116 25.04 -3.18 -7.97
N LYS A 117 25.33 -3.40 -9.26
CA LYS A 117 26.27 -2.53 -10.00
C LYS A 117 25.76 -1.09 -10.08
N LEU A 118 24.47 -0.92 -10.37
CA LEU A 118 23.83 0.40 -10.40
C LEU A 118 23.92 1.11 -9.06
N TYR A 119 23.61 0.39 -7.96
CA TYR A 119 23.76 0.87 -6.59
C TYR A 119 25.15 1.36 -6.29
N GLY A 120 26.18 0.52 -6.57
CA GLY A 120 27.57 0.89 -6.40
C GLY A 120 27.98 2.12 -7.24
N ARG A 121 27.45 2.29 -8.46
CA ARG A 121 27.68 3.48 -9.31
C ARG A 121 27.09 4.74 -8.72
N ILE A 122 25.86 4.66 -8.20
CA ILE A 122 25.18 5.78 -7.56
C ILE A 122 26.01 6.26 -6.37
N GLN A 123 26.49 5.35 -5.52
CA GLN A 123 27.32 5.70 -4.36
C GLN A 123 28.64 6.36 -4.77
N LYS A 124 29.35 5.81 -5.75
CA LYS A 124 30.66 6.32 -6.21
C LYS A 124 30.61 7.66 -6.94
N LYS A 125 29.48 7.98 -7.59
CA LYS A 125 29.32 9.21 -8.40
C LYS A 125 28.78 10.41 -7.63
N SER A 126 28.84 10.40 -6.30
CA SER A 126 28.32 11.45 -5.42
C SER A 126 26.81 11.69 -5.62
N LEU A 127 26.11 10.69 -6.13
CA LEU A 127 24.64 10.70 -6.27
C LEU A 127 23.94 10.11 -5.05
N GLY A 128 24.67 9.42 -4.18
CA GLY A 128 24.12 8.68 -3.04
C GLY A 128 23.30 9.52 -2.05
N ASP A 129 23.57 10.84 -1.98
CA ASP A 129 22.79 11.76 -1.17
C ASP A 129 21.50 12.21 -1.88
N ARG A 130 21.47 12.17 -3.21
CA ARG A 130 20.33 12.61 -4.03
C ARG A 130 19.46 11.48 -4.51
N VAL A 131 20.02 10.28 -4.68
CA VAL A 131 19.32 9.09 -5.19
C VAL A 131 19.41 7.98 -4.17
N LYS A 132 18.27 7.45 -3.77
CA LYS A 132 18.17 6.25 -2.93
C LYS A 132 17.56 5.11 -3.72
N MET A 133 17.95 3.87 -3.37
CA MET A 133 17.39 2.64 -3.94
C MET A 133 16.68 1.85 -2.85
N LEU A 134 15.54 1.27 -3.19
CA LEU A 134 14.70 0.49 -2.29
C LEU A 134 14.05 -0.67 -3.06
N GLY A 135 14.20 -1.89 -2.57
CA GLY A 135 13.42 -3.03 -3.01
C GLY A 135 12.17 -3.23 -2.13
N ILE A 136 11.04 -3.53 -2.76
CA ILE A 136 9.81 -3.95 -2.07
C ILE A 136 9.55 -5.39 -2.49
N ALA A 137 9.77 -6.32 -1.55
CA ALA A 137 9.58 -7.76 -1.76
C ALA A 137 8.13 -8.14 -1.48
N ILE A 138 7.36 -8.39 -2.55
CA ILE A 138 5.94 -8.73 -2.45
C ILE A 138 5.73 -10.14 -1.91
N GLY A 139 4.78 -10.29 -0.99
CA GLY A 139 4.46 -11.56 -0.33
C GLY A 139 5.60 -12.11 0.54
N ALA A 140 6.67 -11.35 0.76
CA ALA A 140 7.85 -11.79 1.50
C ALA A 140 7.66 -11.63 3.01
N THR A 141 8.14 -12.61 3.75
CA THR A 141 8.29 -12.55 5.21
C THR A 141 9.57 -11.80 5.60
N THR A 142 9.68 -11.44 6.87
CA THR A 142 10.93 -10.85 7.42
C THR A 142 12.14 -11.78 7.21
N VAL A 143 11.97 -13.08 7.41
CA VAL A 143 13.05 -14.07 7.28
C VAL A 143 13.57 -14.15 5.84
N GLU A 144 12.66 -14.12 4.85
CA GLU A 144 13.03 -14.14 3.43
C GLU A 144 13.77 -12.87 3.00
N VAL A 145 13.31 -11.70 3.43
CA VAL A 145 14.01 -10.43 3.17
C VAL A 145 15.41 -10.43 3.79
N GLU A 146 15.54 -10.89 5.04
CA GLU A 146 16.84 -11.02 5.69
C GLU A 146 17.74 -12.01 4.98
N HIS A 147 17.21 -13.12 4.47
CA HIS A 147 17.98 -14.09 3.68
C HIS A 147 18.53 -13.45 2.40
N LEU A 148 17.69 -12.73 1.63
CA LEU A 148 18.12 -12.01 0.42
C LEU A 148 19.24 -11.00 0.71
N ARG A 149 19.16 -10.29 1.82
CA ARG A 149 20.20 -9.33 2.25
C ARG A 149 21.48 -10.02 2.72
N LYS A 150 21.40 -11.03 3.57
CA LYS A 150 22.54 -11.77 4.11
C LYS A 150 23.29 -12.58 3.04
N SER A 151 22.59 -13.10 2.04
CA SER A 151 23.21 -13.84 0.92
C SER A 151 23.99 -12.92 -0.04
N GLY A 152 23.84 -11.59 0.08
CA GLY A 152 24.43 -10.62 -0.85
C GLY A 152 23.75 -10.57 -2.21
N SER A 153 22.58 -11.20 -2.35
CA SER A 153 21.81 -11.14 -3.60
C SER A 153 21.39 -9.71 -3.92
N TYR A 154 21.13 -8.90 -2.89
CA TYR A 154 20.81 -7.48 -3.01
C TYR A 154 21.65 -6.64 -2.05
N GLU A 155 22.40 -5.68 -2.58
CA GLU A 155 23.28 -4.78 -1.81
C GLU A 155 22.56 -3.52 -1.29
N TYR A 156 21.40 -3.16 -1.86
CA TYR A 156 20.57 -2.05 -1.42
C TYR A 156 19.43 -2.53 -0.50
N PRO A 157 18.84 -1.62 0.30
CA PRO A 157 17.77 -1.99 1.22
C PRO A 157 16.57 -2.65 0.56
N ILE A 158 16.06 -3.70 1.20
CA ILE A 158 14.81 -4.36 0.82
C ILE A 158 13.88 -4.36 2.02
N VAL A 159 12.61 -4.06 1.79
CA VAL A 159 11.53 -4.19 2.77
C VAL A 159 10.47 -5.16 2.27
N ARG A 160 9.71 -5.73 3.19
CA ARG A 160 8.62 -6.66 2.85
C ARG A 160 7.30 -5.94 2.58
N ASP A 161 6.52 -6.51 1.69
CA ASP A 161 5.08 -6.28 1.53
C ASP A 161 4.35 -7.62 1.69
N GLU A 162 4.38 -8.15 2.93
CA GLU A 162 3.96 -9.52 3.27
C GLU A 162 2.51 -9.82 2.89
N SER A 163 1.62 -8.84 3.03
CA SER A 163 0.20 -8.98 2.74
C SER A 163 -0.21 -8.41 1.38
N PHE A 164 0.75 -8.12 0.51
CA PHE A 164 0.53 -7.54 -0.83
C PHE A 164 -0.25 -6.22 -0.82
N VAL A 165 -0.16 -5.44 0.26
CA VAL A 165 -0.90 -4.18 0.40
C VAL A 165 -0.42 -3.15 -0.63
N VAL A 166 0.90 -2.93 -0.67
CA VAL A 166 1.50 -1.99 -1.63
C VAL A 166 1.39 -2.52 -3.05
N HIS A 167 1.61 -3.81 -3.25
CA HIS A 167 1.49 -4.45 -4.56
C HIS A 167 0.10 -4.24 -5.18
N LYS A 168 -0.97 -4.50 -4.41
CA LYS A 168 -2.35 -4.26 -4.85
C LYS A 168 -2.63 -2.78 -5.14
N LEU A 169 -2.12 -1.90 -4.29
CA LEU A 169 -2.27 -0.45 -4.45
C LEU A 169 -1.61 0.06 -5.75
N LEU A 170 -0.54 -0.61 -6.20
CA LEU A 170 0.18 -0.30 -7.43
C LEU A 170 -0.38 -1.03 -8.67
N GLY A 171 -1.56 -1.65 -8.57
CA GLY A 171 -2.19 -2.35 -9.70
C GLY A 171 -1.57 -3.70 -10.02
N GLU A 172 -0.95 -4.35 -9.05
CA GLU A 172 -0.38 -5.70 -9.14
C GLU A 172 0.62 -5.90 -10.29
N PRO A 173 1.66 -5.04 -10.40
CA PRO A 173 2.64 -5.17 -11.48
C PRO A 173 3.34 -6.53 -11.44
N ARG A 174 3.60 -7.09 -12.63
CA ARG A 174 4.51 -8.25 -12.73
C ARG A 174 5.91 -7.84 -12.28
N THR A 175 6.65 -8.78 -11.71
CA THR A 175 8.01 -8.53 -11.22
C THR A 175 9.10 -9.02 -12.18
N PRO A 176 10.24 -8.32 -12.26
CA PRO A 176 10.54 -7.05 -11.60
C PRO A 176 9.78 -5.88 -12.24
N PHE A 177 9.41 -4.89 -11.42
CA PHE A 177 8.87 -3.62 -11.89
C PHE A 177 9.63 -2.47 -11.23
N THR A 178 10.19 -1.58 -12.03
CA THR A 178 11.03 -0.48 -11.55
C THR A 178 10.32 0.85 -11.71
N MET A 179 10.40 1.69 -10.68
CA MET A 179 9.93 3.07 -10.71
C MET A 179 11.04 4.02 -10.27
N LEU A 180 11.08 5.21 -10.87
CA LEU A 180 11.79 6.38 -10.33
C LEU A 180 10.74 7.34 -9.80
N LEU A 181 10.85 7.71 -8.55
CA LEU A 181 9.92 8.60 -7.84
C LEU A 181 10.64 9.89 -7.44
N SER A 182 9.96 11.01 -7.58
CA SER A 182 10.38 12.26 -6.96
C SER A 182 10.09 12.26 -5.46
N LYS A 183 10.62 13.23 -4.73
CA LYS A 183 10.45 13.39 -3.29
C LYS A 183 8.98 13.50 -2.84
N ASP A 184 8.13 14.05 -3.68
CA ASP A 184 6.69 14.23 -3.45
C ASP A 184 5.86 13.02 -3.91
N GLY A 185 6.50 11.95 -4.39
CA GLY A 185 5.83 10.71 -4.80
C GLY A 185 5.28 10.72 -6.23
N LYS A 186 5.69 11.71 -7.06
CA LYS A 186 5.38 11.70 -8.48
C LYS A 186 6.22 10.64 -9.20
N VAL A 187 5.62 9.88 -10.09
CA VAL A 187 6.30 8.88 -10.93
C VAL A 187 7.05 9.57 -12.07
N LEU A 188 8.37 9.49 -12.06
CA LEU A 188 9.25 10.08 -13.06
C LEU A 188 9.53 9.13 -14.23
N HIS A 189 9.54 7.83 -13.94
CA HIS A 189 9.79 6.77 -14.91
C HIS A 189 9.28 5.43 -14.39
N THR A 190 8.86 4.55 -15.30
CA THR A 190 8.52 3.16 -15.00
C THR A 190 9.12 2.22 -16.02
N HIS A 191 9.46 1.00 -15.58
CA HIS A 191 9.92 -0.08 -16.44
C HIS A 191 9.40 -1.42 -15.93
N LEU A 192 8.80 -2.20 -16.81
CA LEU A 192 8.35 -3.57 -16.52
C LEU A 192 9.34 -4.57 -17.10
N GLY A 193 9.79 -5.49 -16.29
CA GLY A 193 10.80 -6.49 -16.66
C GLY A 193 12.23 -6.08 -16.30
N VAL A 194 13.20 -6.84 -16.78
CA VAL A 194 14.63 -6.63 -16.48
C VAL A 194 15.15 -5.42 -17.22
N ILE A 195 15.84 -4.53 -16.52
CA ILE A 195 16.63 -3.44 -17.13
C ILE A 195 18.02 -4.00 -17.42
N GLU A 196 18.21 -4.51 -18.63
CA GLU A 196 19.48 -5.16 -19.04
C GLU A 196 20.60 -4.14 -19.24
N ASP A 197 20.29 -2.99 -19.84
CA ASP A 197 21.26 -1.93 -20.12
C ASP A 197 21.27 -0.85 -19.03
N ILE A 198 22.02 -1.12 -17.96
CA ILE A 198 22.22 -0.13 -16.88
C ILE A 198 23.07 1.06 -17.32
N ASP A 199 23.83 0.95 -18.42
CA ASP A 199 24.64 2.04 -18.95
C ASP A 199 23.78 3.06 -19.66
N ALA A 200 22.72 2.63 -20.35
CA ALA A 200 21.68 3.51 -20.89
C ALA A 200 20.75 4.05 -19.81
N PHE A 201 20.46 3.27 -18.76
CA PHE A 201 19.55 3.67 -17.67
C PHE A 201 20.16 4.70 -16.70
N PHE A 202 21.46 4.60 -16.42
CA PHE A 202 22.14 5.48 -15.47
C PHE A 202 22.09 6.98 -15.81
N PRO A 203 22.30 7.43 -17.07
CA PRO A 203 22.15 8.84 -17.46
C PRO A 203 20.74 9.40 -17.18
N LEU A 204 19.68 8.59 -17.32
CA LEU A 204 18.33 9.01 -16.96
C LEU A 204 18.23 9.35 -15.47
N ILE A 205 18.77 8.48 -14.59
CA ILE A 205 18.81 8.74 -13.16
C ILE A 205 19.58 10.02 -12.85
N GLN A 206 20.72 10.23 -13.50
CA GLN A 206 21.52 11.46 -13.33
C GLN A 206 20.77 12.72 -13.76
N ALA A 207 19.99 12.64 -14.83
CA ALA A 207 19.20 13.76 -15.32
C ALA A 207 18.06 14.13 -14.37
N LEU A 208 17.42 13.13 -13.76
CA LEU A 208 16.31 13.32 -12.81
C LEU A 208 16.76 13.77 -11.42
N ALA A 209 18.00 13.53 -11.06
CA ALA A 209 18.58 13.88 -9.77
C ALA A 209 19.37 15.23 -9.76
N LYS A 210 19.12 16.10 -10.72
CA LYS A 210 19.82 17.41 -10.84
C LYS A 210 19.31 18.47 -9.87
#